data_a83f93cbfefe1ac6594c0ba5ba653812
#
_entry.id   a83f93cbfefe1ac6594c0ba5ba653812
#
_cell.length_a   1.000
_cell.length_b   1.000
_cell.length_c   1.000
_cell.angle_alpha   90.00
_cell.angle_beta   90.00
_cell.angle_gamma   90.00
#
_symmetry.space_group_name_H-M   'P 1'
#
loop_
_entity.id
_entity.type
_entity.pdbx_description
1 polymer ?
#
loop_
_entity_poly.entity_id
_entity_poly.type
_entity_poly.pdbx_seq_one_letter_code
_entity_poly.pdbx_strand_id
1 'polypeptide(L)'
;MRRRSFLGLASAAGLSAAWKAPAFAAADKVTVGYVHAVAVDGQLSLASSLELWKSQNLDMRFVKFQNGIEAFRAMAIGSLDVLVTGAVISHYPATGQGKVFLINDIEYATAQLWCHPDMGIGKIADLRGRKVATTTGTTAHIFLDTALRKNGINPKDVLIINERMGDAVDSFISRAVPAIALWIPHNNRVKEGAPTARRLADASAYFPDDAIVNGWVARNAFHNTRKDVLTRIIRAWADANDFMVTQPDQAVALLHERHYSAVPVAELREELNAEKVFLSREWRGMYLDGTVVNWLQQVTNFYVSFSAIPRPVPAAKYFDSSIYADAVGA
;
A
#
# COMPACT_ATOMS: atom_id res chain seq x y z
N MET A 1 24.98 -95.30 -18.29
CA MET A 1 24.67 -94.21 -19.24
C MET A 1 23.83 -93.15 -18.51
N ARG A 2 24.39 -92.06 -18.11
CA ARG A 2 23.69 -90.96 -17.35
C ARG A 2 23.63 -89.72 -18.20
N ARG A 3 22.41 -89.26 -18.57
CA ARG A 3 22.18 -88.02 -19.23
C ARG A 3 22.06 -86.90 -18.20
N ARG A 4 22.93 -85.89 -18.29
CA ARG A 4 22.85 -84.64 -17.51
C ARG A 4 22.00 -83.63 -18.23
N SER A 5 20.91 -83.18 -17.64
CA SER A 5 20.09 -82.08 -18.12
C SER A 5 20.68 -80.76 -17.60
N PHE A 6 20.95 -79.81 -18.53
CA PHE A 6 21.33 -78.41 -18.19
C PHE A 6 20.05 -77.61 -18.08
N LEU A 7 19.80 -77.03 -16.91
CA LEU A 7 18.78 -76.01 -16.67
C LEU A 7 19.46 -74.62 -16.90
N GLY A 8 19.02 -73.93 -17.91
CA GLY A 8 19.42 -72.54 -18.15
C GLY A 8 18.59 -71.59 -17.28
N LEU A 9 19.23 -70.80 -16.43
CA LEU A 9 18.62 -69.65 -15.74
C LEU A 9 18.53 -68.48 -16.71
N ALA A 10 17.32 -68.06 -17.05
CA ALA A 10 17.07 -66.80 -17.74
C ALA A 10 16.99 -65.70 -16.67
N SER A 11 17.99 -64.80 -16.64
CA SER A 11 18.00 -63.59 -15.82
C SER A 11 17.09 -62.55 -16.45
N ALA A 12 15.92 -62.28 -15.85
CA ALA A 12 15.06 -61.17 -16.18
C ALA A 12 15.68 -59.86 -15.62
N ALA A 13 16.32 -59.08 -16.43
CA ALA A 13 16.74 -57.73 -16.08
C ALA A 13 15.49 -56.82 -16.07
N GLY A 14 14.93 -56.58 -14.88
CA GLY A 14 13.86 -55.62 -14.68
C GLY A 14 14.39 -54.18 -14.85
N LEU A 15 14.00 -53.54 -15.92
CA LEU A 15 14.15 -52.07 -16.08
C LEU A 15 13.17 -51.37 -15.14
N SER A 16 13.61 -51.03 -13.93
CA SER A 16 12.91 -50.09 -13.08
C SER A 16 13.07 -48.68 -13.64
N ALA A 17 12.11 -48.24 -14.46
CA ALA A 17 11.96 -46.87 -14.83
C ALA A 17 11.60 -46.07 -13.53
N ALA A 18 12.62 -45.48 -12.91
CA ALA A 18 12.41 -44.56 -11.81
C ALA A 18 11.64 -43.34 -12.36
N TRP A 19 10.34 -43.29 -12.09
CA TRP A 19 9.58 -42.08 -12.26
C TRP A 19 10.19 -41.01 -11.35
N LYS A 20 10.96 -40.10 -11.94
CA LYS A 20 11.35 -38.86 -11.28
C LYS A 20 10.05 -38.08 -11.11
N ALA A 21 9.50 -38.03 -9.88
CA ALA A 21 8.48 -37.08 -9.53
C ALA A 21 8.97 -35.67 -9.93
N PRO A 22 8.14 -34.84 -10.55
CA PRO A 22 8.55 -33.48 -10.86
C PRO A 22 9.02 -32.83 -9.56
N ALA A 23 10.28 -32.40 -9.54
CA ALA A 23 10.79 -31.62 -8.44
C ALA A 23 9.99 -30.30 -8.46
N PHE A 24 9.07 -30.13 -7.51
CA PHE A 24 8.44 -28.82 -7.31
C PHE A 24 9.57 -27.82 -7.10
N ALA A 25 9.65 -26.82 -7.96
CA ALA A 25 10.59 -25.72 -7.77
C ALA A 25 10.33 -25.10 -6.39
N ALA A 26 11.40 -24.88 -5.62
CA ALA A 26 11.29 -24.23 -4.33
C ALA A 26 10.56 -22.88 -4.48
N ALA A 27 9.71 -22.54 -3.52
CA ALA A 27 8.99 -21.28 -3.55
C ALA A 27 9.99 -20.10 -3.58
N ASP A 28 9.65 -19.08 -4.35
CA ASP A 28 10.44 -17.87 -4.45
C ASP A 28 10.30 -17.04 -3.18
N LYS A 29 11.43 -16.76 -2.53
CA LYS A 29 11.48 -15.93 -1.31
C LYS A 29 11.42 -14.46 -1.68
N VAL A 30 10.51 -13.73 -1.04
CA VAL A 30 10.35 -12.28 -1.23
C VAL A 30 10.23 -11.60 0.13
N THR A 31 11.07 -10.62 0.40
CA THR A 31 10.97 -9.81 1.61
C THR A 31 10.20 -8.52 1.31
N VAL A 32 9.04 -8.37 1.95
CA VAL A 32 8.10 -7.25 1.74
C VAL A 32 8.06 -6.35 2.97
N GLY A 33 8.41 -5.08 2.79
CA GLY A 33 8.14 -4.05 3.78
C GLY A 33 6.71 -3.52 3.66
N TYR A 34 6.06 -3.23 4.79
CA TYR A 34 4.71 -2.67 4.77
C TYR A 34 4.44 -1.73 5.94
N VAL A 35 3.50 -0.80 5.76
CA VAL A 35 2.90 -0.01 6.83
C VAL A 35 1.60 -0.67 7.23
N HIS A 36 1.42 -0.92 8.53
CA HIS A 36 0.23 -1.62 9.03
C HIS A 36 -0.94 -0.63 9.19
N ALA A 37 -1.68 -0.49 8.14
CA ALA A 37 -2.96 0.21 8.05
C ALA A 37 -3.76 -0.48 6.94
N VAL A 38 -5.04 -0.72 7.14
CA VAL A 38 -5.86 -1.54 6.23
C VAL A 38 -5.84 -1.00 4.79
N ALA A 39 -5.79 0.33 4.62
CA ALA A 39 -5.60 1.00 3.34
C ALA A 39 -4.29 0.65 2.63
N VAL A 40 -3.29 0.13 3.34
CA VAL A 40 -1.99 -0.22 2.75
C VAL A 40 -1.84 -1.73 2.63
N ASP A 41 -2.19 -2.46 3.71
CA ASP A 41 -1.89 -3.90 3.82
C ASP A 41 -3.14 -4.80 3.84
N GLY A 42 -4.34 -4.27 3.58
CA GLY A 42 -5.58 -5.05 3.59
C GLY A 42 -5.53 -6.23 2.63
N GLN A 43 -5.23 -5.99 1.35
CA GLN A 43 -5.11 -7.05 0.35
C GLN A 43 -3.92 -7.98 0.61
N LEU A 44 -2.79 -7.45 1.13
CA LEU A 44 -1.62 -8.25 1.52
C LEU A 44 -1.98 -9.24 2.64
N SER A 45 -2.71 -8.76 3.64
CA SER A 45 -3.17 -9.53 4.80
C SER A 45 -4.21 -10.58 4.41
N LEU A 46 -5.15 -10.22 3.54
CA LEU A 46 -6.13 -11.16 2.97
C LEU A 46 -5.45 -12.24 2.12
N ALA A 47 -4.51 -11.87 1.26
CA ALA A 47 -3.76 -12.83 0.45
C ALA A 47 -2.98 -13.83 1.33
N SER A 48 -2.48 -13.37 2.49
CA SER A 48 -1.83 -14.24 3.47
C SER A 48 -2.84 -15.18 4.14
N SER A 49 -4.00 -14.66 4.54
CA SER A 49 -5.06 -15.42 5.21
C SER A 49 -5.69 -16.48 4.32
N LEU A 50 -5.81 -16.19 3.02
CA LEU A 50 -6.38 -17.06 1.98
C LEU A 50 -5.31 -17.96 1.32
N GLU A 51 -4.08 -17.96 1.82
CA GLU A 51 -2.94 -18.73 1.28
C GLU A 51 -2.61 -18.44 -0.20
N LEU A 52 -3.02 -17.27 -0.72
CA LEU A 52 -2.86 -16.93 -2.14
C LEU A 52 -1.39 -16.74 -2.54
N TRP A 53 -0.51 -16.36 -1.61
CA TRP A 53 0.93 -16.34 -1.87
C TRP A 53 1.48 -17.72 -2.17
N LYS A 54 1.06 -18.72 -1.39
CA LYS A 54 1.47 -20.12 -1.60
C LYS A 54 0.94 -20.68 -2.91
N SER A 55 -0.30 -20.35 -3.29
CA SER A 55 -0.89 -20.79 -4.57
C SER A 55 -0.09 -20.28 -5.78
N GLN A 56 0.60 -19.13 -5.61
CA GLN A 56 1.50 -18.55 -6.59
C GLN A 56 2.97 -18.99 -6.43
N ASN A 57 3.24 -20.02 -5.60
CA ASN A 57 4.59 -20.51 -5.28
C ASN A 57 5.53 -19.40 -4.76
N LEU A 58 5.01 -18.55 -3.85
CA LEU A 58 5.73 -17.46 -3.19
C LEU A 58 5.86 -17.74 -1.69
N ASP A 59 7.08 -17.56 -1.16
CA ASP A 59 7.41 -17.57 0.27
C ASP A 59 7.63 -16.11 0.71
N MET A 60 6.58 -15.49 1.27
CA MET A 60 6.54 -14.08 1.60
C MET A 60 6.98 -13.83 3.04
N ARG A 61 8.04 -13.04 3.23
CA ARG A 61 8.48 -12.54 4.54
C ARG A 61 8.04 -11.08 4.71
N PHE A 62 7.22 -10.80 5.69
CA PHE A 62 6.71 -9.45 5.95
C PHE A 62 7.48 -8.73 7.06
N VAL A 63 7.80 -7.45 6.82
CA VAL A 63 8.52 -6.57 7.77
C VAL A 63 7.71 -5.29 7.95
N LYS A 64 7.20 -5.05 9.16
CA LYS A 64 6.37 -3.89 9.52
C LYS A 64 7.22 -2.65 9.77
N PHE A 65 6.75 -1.49 9.26
CA PHE A 65 7.33 -0.18 9.48
C PHE A 65 6.29 0.82 10.01
N GLN A 66 6.74 1.87 10.67
CA GLN A 66 5.86 2.92 11.18
C GLN A 66 5.34 3.85 10.06
N ASN A 67 6.13 4.03 9.02
CA ASN A 67 5.78 4.84 7.84
C ASN A 67 6.60 4.42 6.62
N GLY A 68 6.15 4.85 5.44
CA GLY A 68 6.79 4.50 4.17
C GLY A 68 8.20 5.07 4.01
N ILE A 69 8.53 6.19 4.66
CA ILE A 69 9.87 6.80 4.60
C ILE A 69 10.92 5.88 5.23
N GLU A 70 10.59 5.32 6.39
CA GLU A 70 11.46 4.34 7.07
C GLU A 70 11.63 3.07 6.23
N ALA A 71 10.54 2.57 5.64
CA ALA A 71 10.57 1.40 4.78
C ALA A 71 11.42 1.61 3.52
N PHE A 72 11.35 2.79 2.88
CA PHE A 72 12.23 3.11 1.75
C PHE A 72 13.70 3.16 2.11
N ARG A 73 14.06 3.64 3.31
CA ARG A 73 15.45 3.57 3.80
C ARG A 73 15.93 2.13 3.91
N ALA A 74 15.09 1.22 4.43
CA ALA A 74 15.40 -0.21 4.50
C ALA A 74 15.54 -0.84 3.10
N MET A 75 14.69 -0.46 2.15
CA MET A 75 14.78 -0.92 0.76
C MET A 75 16.05 -0.41 0.08
N ALA A 76 16.47 0.84 0.34
CA ALA A 76 17.66 1.44 -0.25
C ALA A 76 18.95 0.69 0.11
N ILE A 77 19.03 0.12 1.33
CA ILE A 77 20.17 -0.71 1.77
C ILE A 77 20.00 -2.19 1.41
N GLY A 78 18.99 -2.56 0.63
CA GLY A 78 18.79 -3.92 0.14
C GLY A 78 18.11 -4.88 1.10
N SER A 79 17.56 -4.41 2.23
CA SER A 79 16.87 -5.26 3.23
C SER A 79 15.48 -5.71 2.78
N LEU A 80 14.91 -5.09 1.75
CA LEU A 80 13.60 -5.40 1.19
C LEU A 80 13.71 -5.60 -0.32
N ASP A 81 12.93 -6.52 -0.85
CA ASP A 81 12.74 -6.72 -2.29
C ASP A 81 11.60 -5.86 -2.81
N VAL A 82 10.54 -5.79 -2.04
CA VAL A 82 9.30 -5.08 -2.34
C VAL A 82 8.85 -4.27 -1.12
N LEU A 83 8.12 -3.21 -1.36
CA LEU A 83 7.52 -2.35 -0.34
C LEU A 83 6.10 -1.99 -0.74
N VAL A 84 5.14 -2.06 0.20
CA VAL A 84 3.79 -1.51 0.04
C VAL A 84 3.58 -0.37 1.04
N THR A 85 3.12 0.79 0.54
CA THR A 85 2.96 2.00 1.35
C THR A 85 2.07 3.04 0.66
N GLY A 86 1.77 4.11 1.38
CA GLY A 86 1.04 5.27 0.90
C GLY A 86 1.78 6.09 -0.16
N ALA A 87 1.38 7.32 -0.32
CA ALA A 87 1.76 8.24 -1.42
C ALA A 87 3.27 8.46 -1.64
N VAL A 88 4.13 8.13 -0.66
CA VAL A 88 5.60 8.19 -0.84
C VAL A 88 6.13 7.31 -1.97
N ILE A 89 5.29 6.39 -2.51
CA ILE A 89 5.59 5.60 -3.71
C ILE A 89 5.91 6.44 -4.93
N SER A 90 5.48 7.70 -4.99
CA SER A 90 5.82 8.60 -6.09
C SER A 90 7.09 9.40 -5.85
N HIS A 91 7.48 9.64 -4.59
CA HIS A 91 8.66 10.43 -4.26
C HIS A 91 9.96 9.68 -4.57
N TYR A 92 10.17 8.55 -3.89
CA TYR A 92 11.44 7.82 -3.98
C TYR A 92 11.66 7.18 -5.37
N PRO A 93 10.68 6.54 -6.01
CA PRO A 93 10.84 6.06 -7.38
C PRO A 93 11.10 7.15 -8.40
N ALA A 94 10.49 8.33 -8.29
CA ALA A 94 10.79 9.47 -9.15
C ALA A 94 12.25 9.97 -9.02
N THR A 95 12.89 9.73 -7.87
CA THR A 95 14.32 10.00 -7.66
C THR A 95 15.23 8.80 -7.98
N GLY A 96 14.68 7.74 -8.59
CA GLY A 96 15.43 6.56 -9.04
C GLY A 96 15.51 5.42 -8.02
N GLN A 97 14.81 5.49 -6.90
CA GLN A 97 14.83 4.49 -5.84
C GLN A 97 13.65 3.51 -5.95
N GLY A 98 13.78 2.53 -6.83
CA GLY A 98 12.76 1.51 -7.08
C GLY A 98 11.86 1.82 -8.27
N LYS A 99 10.95 0.88 -8.56
CA LYS A 99 9.93 0.95 -9.60
C LYS A 99 8.57 0.63 -9.02
N VAL A 100 7.59 1.49 -9.20
CA VAL A 100 6.19 1.19 -8.91
C VAL A 100 5.71 0.17 -9.93
N PHE A 101 5.00 -0.87 -9.48
CA PHE A 101 4.46 -1.91 -10.36
C PHE A 101 2.98 -2.22 -10.09
N LEU A 102 2.44 -1.75 -8.95
CA LEU A 102 1.04 -1.96 -8.57
C LEU A 102 0.55 -0.75 -7.76
N ILE A 103 -0.61 -0.23 -8.13
CA ILE A 103 -1.41 0.69 -7.33
C ILE A 103 -2.56 -0.13 -6.76
N ASN A 104 -2.77 -0.09 -5.45
CA ASN A 104 -3.68 -1.00 -4.76
C ASN A 104 -4.99 -0.36 -4.31
N ASP A 105 -5.00 0.93 -4.02
CA ASP A 105 -6.21 1.66 -3.62
C ASP A 105 -6.07 3.17 -3.84
N ILE A 106 -7.16 3.87 -3.58
CA ILE A 106 -7.22 5.32 -3.48
C ILE A 106 -7.51 5.67 -2.03
N GLU A 107 -6.71 6.55 -1.48
CA GLU A 107 -6.87 7.16 -0.16
C GLU A 107 -8.12 8.08 -0.13
N TYR A 108 -9.33 7.48 -0.28
CA TYR A 108 -10.57 8.20 -0.54
C TYR A 108 -11.00 9.07 0.64
N ALA A 109 -11.13 8.48 1.84
CA ALA A 109 -11.46 9.20 3.09
C ALA A 109 -10.46 8.88 4.21
N THR A 110 -9.33 8.28 3.87
CA THR A 110 -8.30 7.84 4.82
C THR A 110 -7.47 9.00 5.35
N ALA A 111 -7.16 9.99 4.50
CA ALA A 111 -6.47 11.20 4.91
C ALA A 111 -7.48 12.24 5.41
N GLN A 112 -7.28 12.73 6.61
CA GLN A 112 -8.26 13.56 7.32
C GLN A 112 -7.62 14.80 7.96
N LEU A 113 -8.38 15.90 8.03
CA LEU A 113 -8.03 17.15 8.72
C LEU A 113 -8.99 17.35 9.89
N TRP A 114 -8.44 17.43 11.09
CA TRP A 114 -9.17 17.62 12.33
C TRP A 114 -8.80 18.92 13.03
N CYS A 115 -9.73 19.51 13.79
CA CYS A 115 -9.48 20.73 14.54
C CYS A 115 -10.18 20.73 15.91
N HIS A 116 -9.74 21.63 16.78
CA HIS A 116 -10.44 22.06 17.98
C HIS A 116 -11.26 23.32 17.69
N PRO A 117 -12.60 23.25 17.59
CA PRO A 117 -13.44 24.41 17.25
C PRO A 117 -13.31 25.56 18.25
N ASP A 118 -13.17 25.24 19.54
CA ASP A 118 -13.00 26.19 20.63
C ASP A 118 -11.64 26.90 20.65
N MET A 119 -10.71 26.46 19.80
CA MET A 119 -9.47 27.20 19.50
C MET A 119 -9.61 28.13 18.27
N GLY A 120 -10.84 28.43 17.85
CA GLY A 120 -11.17 29.40 16.81
C GLY A 120 -10.99 28.85 15.38
N ILE A 121 -11.15 27.53 15.18
CA ILE A 121 -11.10 26.90 13.86
C ILE A 121 -12.44 26.21 13.60
N GLY A 122 -13.24 26.77 12.69
CA GLY A 122 -14.53 26.21 12.24
C GLY A 122 -14.54 25.76 10.78
N LYS A 123 -13.58 26.21 9.99
CA LYS A 123 -13.43 25.91 8.57
C LYS A 123 -11.96 25.95 8.15
N ILE A 124 -11.64 25.40 6.97
CA ILE A 124 -10.25 25.33 6.48
C ILE A 124 -9.63 26.72 6.36
N ALA A 125 -10.41 27.74 5.98
CA ALA A 125 -9.91 29.12 5.86
C ALA A 125 -9.34 29.71 7.16
N ASP A 126 -9.78 29.20 8.33
CA ASP A 126 -9.33 29.68 9.63
C ASP A 126 -7.93 29.15 10.00
N LEU A 127 -7.36 28.25 9.18
CA LEU A 127 -6.00 27.71 9.38
C LEU A 127 -4.89 28.69 9.02
N ARG A 128 -5.20 29.80 8.32
CA ARG A 128 -4.20 30.82 7.96
C ARG A 128 -3.52 31.37 9.23
N GLY A 129 -2.20 31.32 9.26
CA GLY A 129 -1.38 31.72 10.41
C GLY A 129 -1.44 30.77 11.60
N ARG A 130 -2.11 29.62 11.49
CA ARG A 130 -2.27 28.66 12.59
C ARG A 130 -1.31 27.48 12.47
N LYS A 131 -1.05 26.83 13.59
CA LYS A 131 -0.28 25.60 13.63
C LYS A 131 -1.13 24.41 13.18
N VAL A 132 -0.58 23.57 12.32
CA VAL A 132 -1.17 22.28 11.93
C VAL A 132 -0.11 21.21 12.05
N ALA A 133 -0.31 20.23 12.92
CA ALA A 133 0.60 19.10 13.05
C ALA A 133 0.36 18.08 11.92
N THR A 134 1.43 17.51 11.38
CA THR A 134 1.38 16.39 10.44
C THR A 134 2.77 15.77 10.29
N THR A 135 2.87 14.60 9.65
CA THR A 135 4.15 14.05 9.18
C THR A 135 4.40 14.54 7.75
N THR A 136 5.38 15.41 7.57
CA THR A 136 5.64 15.98 6.25
C THR A 136 6.14 14.95 5.23
N GLY A 137 5.71 15.09 3.97
CA GLY A 137 6.06 14.19 2.89
C GLY A 137 5.28 12.86 2.89
N THR A 138 4.16 12.78 3.62
CA THR A 138 3.26 11.62 3.64
C THR A 138 1.90 11.95 3.03
N THR A 139 1.01 10.96 2.92
CA THR A 139 -0.38 11.12 2.48
C THR A 139 -1.10 12.27 3.20
N ALA A 140 -0.96 12.38 4.54
CA ALA A 140 -1.60 13.45 5.31
C ALA A 140 -1.10 14.84 4.90
N HIS A 141 0.20 15.00 4.58
CA HIS A 141 0.75 16.27 4.13
C HIS A 141 0.27 16.64 2.73
N ILE A 142 0.19 15.66 1.80
CA ILE A 142 -0.35 15.87 0.44
C ILE A 142 -1.79 16.33 0.53
N PHE A 143 -2.60 15.63 1.33
CA PHE A 143 -3.99 15.99 1.55
C PHE A 143 -4.13 17.40 2.16
N LEU A 144 -3.33 17.74 3.18
CA LEU A 144 -3.33 19.08 3.78
C LEU A 144 -3.02 20.15 2.75
N ASP A 145 -1.97 19.98 1.94
CA ASP A 145 -1.60 20.95 0.87
C ASP A 145 -2.75 21.12 -0.13
N THR A 146 -3.35 20.01 -0.58
CA THR A 146 -4.52 20.02 -1.46
C THR A 146 -5.69 20.77 -0.83
N ALA A 147 -6.03 20.45 0.41
CA ALA A 147 -7.14 21.08 1.14
C ALA A 147 -6.92 22.59 1.30
N LEU A 148 -5.70 23.02 1.61
CA LEU A 148 -5.37 24.44 1.70
C LEU A 148 -5.53 25.14 0.37
N ARG A 149 -4.91 24.63 -0.71
CA ARG A 149 -4.96 25.24 -2.05
C ARG A 149 -6.37 25.33 -2.61
N LYS A 150 -7.15 24.27 -2.50
CA LYS A 150 -8.55 24.23 -2.96
C LYS A 150 -9.45 25.22 -2.19
N ASN A 151 -9.04 25.63 -1.00
CA ASN A 151 -9.72 26.64 -0.20
C ASN A 151 -9.04 28.04 -0.27
N GLY A 152 -8.19 28.28 -1.28
CA GLY A 152 -7.57 29.58 -1.53
C GLY A 152 -6.50 30.00 -0.51
N ILE A 153 -5.91 29.03 0.20
CA ILE A 153 -4.83 29.27 1.17
C ILE A 153 -3.51 28.80 0.56
N ASN A 154 -2.51 29.69 0.58
CA ASN A 154 -1.16 29.23 0.28
C ASN A 154 -0.65 28.38 1.45
N PRO A 155 -0.15 27.15 1.24
CA PRO A 155 0.40 26.32 2.32
C PRO A 155 1.49 27.01 3.14
N LYS A 156 2.21 27.98 2.58
CA LYS A 156 3.21 28.80 3.29
C LYS A 156 2.60 29.76 4.32
N ASP A 157 1.30 30.02 4.24
CA ASP A 157 0.57 30.85 5.20
C ASP A 157 0.13 30.04 6.44
N VAL A 158 0.44 28.73 6.51
CA VAL A 158 0.12 27.83 7.62
C VAL A 158 1.42 27.36 8.28
N LEU A 159 1.43 27.31 9.61
CA LEU A 159 2.59 26.86 10.38
C LEU A 159 2.56 25.32 10.50
N ILE A 160 3.12 24.61 9.53
CA ILE A 160 3.17 23.15 9.54
C ILE A 160 4.18 22.68 10.58
N ILE A 161 3.72 21.94 11.59
CA ILE A 161 4.53 21.30 12.62
C ILE A 161 4.80 19.86 12.18
N ASN A 162 6.05 19.58 11.83
CA ASN A 162 6.46 18.24 11.37
C ASN A 162 6.79 17.35 12.55
N GLU A 163 5.97 16.34 12.78
CA GLU A 163 6.12 15.35 13.86
C GLU A 163 5.89 13.95 13.31
N ARG A 164 6.35 12.91 14.01
CA ARG A 164 5.88 11.55 13.75
C ARG A 164 4.38 11.50 14.04
N MET A 165 3.62 10.75 13.28
CA MET A 165 2.15 10.80 13.37
C MET A 165 1.62 10.51 14.78
N GLY A 166 2.24 9.56 15.51
CA GLY A 166 1.87 9.31 16.91
C GLY A 166 2.06 10.54 17.81
N ASP A 167 3.20 11.23 17.67
CA ASP A 167 3.53 12.43 18.43
C ASP A 167 2.63 13.61 18.03
N ALA A 168 2.30 13.73 16.73
CA ALA A 168 1.37 14.73 16.21
C ALA A 168 -0.04 14.56 16.81
N VAL A 169 -0.49 13.30 16.96
CA VAL A 169 -1.76 12.98 17.66
C VAL A 169 -1.70 13.40 19.12
N ASP A 170 -0.61 13.13 19.83
CA ASP A 170 -0.43 13.55 21.23
C ASP A 170 -0.39 15.07 21.37
N SER A 171 0.31 15.78 20.45
CA SER A 171 0.32 17.25 20.38
C SER A 171 -1.08 17.83 20.13
N PHE A 172 -1.90 17.17 19.32
CA PHE A 172 -3.27 17.58 19.08
C PHE A 172 -4.17 17.30 20.28
N ILE A 173 -4.14 16.10 20.87
CA ILE A 173 -4.95 15.72 22.03
C ILE A 173 -4.63 16.63 23.24
N SER A 174 -3.35 16.92 23.49
CA SER A 174 -2.91 17.84 24.54
C SER A 174 -3.18 19.31 24.25
N ARG A 175 -3.73 19.63 23.05
CA ARG A 175 -4.06 21.00 22.61
C ARG A 175 -2.83 21.91 22.39
N ALA A 176 -1.65 21.33 22.22
CA ALA A 176 -0.43 22.07 21.84
C ALA A 176 -0.53 22.65 20.41
N VAL A 177 -1.35 22.02 19.57
CA VAL A 177 -1.70 22.47 18.23
C VAL A 177 -3.23 22.48 18.05
N PRO A 178 -3.80 23.50 17.33
CA PRO A 178 -5.25 23.61 17.15
C PRO A 178 -5.81 22.71 16.04
N ALA A 179 -4.96 22.16 15.16
CA ALA A 179 -5.36 21.30 14.06
C ALA A 179 -4.31 20.24 13.75
N ILE A 180 -4.75 19.15 13.15
CA ILE A 180 -3.90 18.03 12.71
C ILE A 180 -4.40 17.50 11.37
N ALA A 181 -3.47 17.22 10.45
CA ALA A 181 -3.71 16.38 9.29
C ALA A 181 -3.08 15.01 9.55
N LEU A 182 -3.87 13.96 9.41
CA LEU A 182 -3.52 12.59 9.75
C LEU A 182 -4.08 11.59 8.72
N TRP A 183 -3.67 10.33 8.84
CA TRP A 183 -4.31 9.21 8.14
C TRP A 183 -4.89 8.22 9.17
N ILE A 184 -5.90 7.46 8.76
CA ILE A 184 -6.46 6.40 9.59
C ILE A 184 -5.42 5.26 9.75
N PRO A 185 -5.37 4.56 10.91
CA PRO A 185 -6.33 4.59 12.03
C PRO A 185 -6.04 5.64 13.13
N HIS A 186 -5.15 6.60 12.92
CA HIS A 186 -4.80 7.60 13.95
C HIS A 186 -5.97 8.47 14.40
N ASN A 187 -7.01 8.60 13.56
CA ASN A 187 -8.27 9.27 13.90
C ASN A 187 -9.00 8.64 15.11
N ASN A 188 -8.82 7.34 15.36
CA ASN A 188 -9.48 6.67 16.50
C ASN A 188 -8.95 7.23 17.82
N ARG A 189 -7.62 7.38 17.96
CA ARG A 189 -7.03 8.06 19.13
C ARG A 189 -7.48 9.51 19.28
N VAL A 190 -7.71 10.22 18.18
CA VAL A 190 -8.25 11.60 18.22
C VAL A 190 -9.69 11.59 18.71
N LYS A 191 -10.55 10.68 18.23
CA LYS A 191 -11.94 10.53 18.70
C LYS A 191 -12.01 10.25 20.20
N GLU A 192 -11.13 9.39 20.71
CA GLU A 192 -11.05 9.02 22.13
C GLU A 192 -10.48 10.15 23.00
N GLY A 193 -9.32 10.69 22.61
CA GLY A 193 -8.56 11.64 23.44
C GLY A 193 -9.01 13.09 23.30
N ALA A 194 -9.77 13.44 22.25
CA ALA A 194 -10.27 14.78 21.97
C ALA A 194 -11.73 14.74 21.47
N PRO A 195 -12.71 14.34 22.30
CA PRO A 195 -14.10 14.08 21.87
C PRO A 195 -14.85 15.33 21.35
N THR A 196 -14.36 16.53 21.64
CA THR A 196 -14.90 17.80 21.11
C THR A 196 -14.28 18.22 19.78
N ALA A 197 -13.23 17.52 19.31
CA ALA A 197 -12.62 17.78 18.03
C ALA A 197 -13.58 17.48 16.88
N ARG A 198 -13.39 18.19 15.77
CA ARG A 198 -14.19 18.00 14.55
C ARG A 198 -13.30 17.70 13.35
N ARG A 199 -13.76 16.79 12.52
CA ARG A 199 -13.19 16.61 11.17
C ARG A 199 -13.67 17.75 10.28
N LEU A 200 -12.74 18.54 9.73
CA LEU A 200 -13.01 19.63 8.80
C LEU A 200 -13.20 19.13 7.37
N ALA A 201 -12.40 18.14 6.97
CA ALA A 201 -12.46 17.52 5.65
C ALA A 201 -11.73 16.18 5.67
N ASP A 202 -11.95 15.39 4.64
CA ASP A 202 -11.14 14.25 4.24
C ASP A 202 -10.87 14.27 2.73
N ALA A 203 -10.03 13.37 2.24
CA ALA A 203 -9.58 13.38 0.86
C ALA A 203 -10.69 13.12 -0.16
N SER A 204 -11.83 12.54 0.24
CA SER A 204 -12.98 12.30 -0.64
C SER A 204 -13.56 13.59 -1.23
N ALA A 205 -13.39 14.71 -0.53
CA ALA A 205 -13.85 16.03 -0.99
C ALA A 205 -13.17 16.52 -2.27
N TYR A 206 -12.03 15.92 -2.64
CA TYR A 206 -11.22 16.32 -3.80
C TYR A 206 -11.08 15.24 -4.86
N PHE A 207 -11.70 14.06 -4.65
CA PHE A 207 -11.74 12.99 -5.64
C PHE A 207 -12.80 13.30 -6.71
N PRO A 208 -12.57 12.99 -8.00
CA PRO A 208 -11.42 12.27 -8.58
C PRO A 208 -10.25 13.20 -9.01
N ASP A 209 -10.40 14.52 -8.90
CA ASP A 209 -9.46 15.51 -9.46
C ASP A 209 -8.07 15.45 -8.79
N ASP A 210 -8.03 15.18 -7.48
CA ASP A 210 -6.80 15.11 -6.69
C ASP A 210 -6.75 13.78 -5.92
N ALA A 211 -6.71 12.67 -6.65
CA ALA A 211 -6.62 11.34 -6.06
C ALA A 211 -5.23 11.11 -5.44
N ILE A 212 -5.21 10.61 -4.21
CA ILE A 212 -4.00 10.14 -3.55
C ILE A 212 -4.03 8.61 -3.60
N VAL A 213 -2.94 8.00 -4.04
CA VAL A 213 -2.87 6.55 -4.27
C VAL A 213 -1.80 5.88 -3.43
N ASN A 214 -2.07 4.68 -2.99
CA ASN A 214 -1.13 3.74 -2.39
C ASN A 214 -0.62 2.76 -3.44
N GLY A 215 0.48 2.09 -3.14
CA GLY A 215 0.98 1.11 -4.10
C GLY A 215 2.19 0.32 -3.64
N TRP A 216 2.64 -0.50 -4.55
CA TRP A 216 3.74 -1.43 -4.38
C TRP A 216 4.94 -1.02 -5.24
N VAL A 217 6.10 -1.01 -4.61
CA VAL A 217 7.38 -0.65 -5.22
C VAL A 217 8.33 -1.82 -5.12
N ALA A 218 8.96 -2.19 -6.22
CA ALA A 218 10.05 -3.15 -6.23
C ALA A 218 11.41 -2.43 -6.24
N ARG A 219 12.38 -2.94 -5.50
CA ARG A 219 13.79 -2.52 -5.60
C ARG A 219 14.26 -2.69 -7.04
N ASN A 220 15.03 -1.75 -7.59
CA ASN A 220 15.43 -1.77 -9.00
C ASN A 220 16.04 -3.10 -9.46
N ALA A 221 16.95 -3.69 -8.69
CA ALA A 221 17.55 -4.97 -9.04
C ALA A 221 16.52 -6.10 -9.08
N PHE A 222 15.58 -6.13 -8.14
CA PHE A 222 14.51 -7.12 -8.09
C PHE A 222 13.53 -6.94 -9.28
N HIS A 223 13.10 -5.71 -9.55
CA HIS A 223 12.25 -5.40 -10.69
C HIS A 223 12.86 -5.84 -12.02
N ASN A 224 14.17 -5.58 -12.22
CA ASN A 224 14.84 -5.88 -13.48
C ASN A 224 15.03 -7.38 -13.74
N THR A 225 15.12 -8.20 -12.67
CA THR A 225 15.46 -9.62 -12.77
C THR A 225 14.33 -10.58 -12.42
N ARG A 226 13.26 -10.08 -11.77
CA ARG A 226 12.20 -10.92 -11.21
C ARG A 226 10.78 -10.45 -11.58
N LYS A 227 10.58 -10.05 -12.83
CA LYS A 227 9.24 -9.66 -13.32
C LYS A 227 8.22 -10.80 -13.23
N ASP A 228 8.67 -12.04 -13.39
CA ASP A 228 7.86 -13.23 -13.17
C ASP A 228 7.28 -13.30 -11.75
N VAL A 229 8.08 -12.96 -10.74
CA VAL A 229 7.64 -12.91 -9.35
C VAL A 229 6.66 -11.75 -9.14
N LEU A 230 6.94 -10.56 -9.70
CA LEU A 230 6.03 -9.42 -9.61
C LEU A 230 4.66 -9.73 -10.23
N THR A 231 4.63 -10.41 -11.37
CA THR A 231 3.37 -10.88 -11.99
C THR A 231 2.60 -11.82 -11.08
N ARG A 232 3.26 -12.75 -10.40
CA ARG A 232 2.62 -13.67 -9.45
C ARG A 232 2.14 -12.95 -8.18
N ILE A 233 2.87 -11.94 -7.70
CA ILE A 233 2.42 -11.07 -6.61
C ILE A 233 1.13 -10.36 -7.00
N ILE A 234 1.04 -9.79 -8.20
CA ILE A 234 -0.17 -9.11 -8.68
C ILE A 234 -1.35 -10.09 -8.77
N ARG A 235 -1.15 -11.32 -9.24
CA ARG A 235 -2.23 -12.33 -9.31
C ARG A 235 -2.78 -12.66 -7.93
N ALA A 236 -1.92 -12.96 -6.95
CA ALA A 236 -2.36 -13.19 -5.58
C ALA A 236 -3.04 -11.96 -4.96
N TRP A 237 -2.53 -10.77 -5.25
CA TRP A 237 -3.14 -9.51 -4.83
C TRP A 237 -4.52 -9.32 -5.48
N ALA A 238 -4.68 -9.60 -6.78
CA ALA A 238 -5.93 -9.43 -7.51
C ALA A 238 -7.04 -10.34 -6.95
N ASP A 239 -6.71 -11.60 -6.64
CA ASP A 239 -7.67 -12.52 -6.01
C ASP A 239 -8.09 -12.02 -4.61
N ALA A 240 -7.15 -11.52 -3.80
CA ALA A 240 -7.44 -10.94 -2.48
C ALA A 240 -8.26 -9.64 -2.58
N ASN A 241 -7.93 -8.79 -3.54
CA ASN A 241 -8.65 -7.56 -3.82
C ASN A 241 -10.09 -7.83 -4.26
N ASP A 242 -10.31 -8.75 -5.18
CA ASP A 242 -11.63 -9.12 -5.65
C ASP A 242 -12.47 -9.79 -4.55
N PHE A 243 -11.83 -10.59 -3.67
CA PHE A 243 -12.46 -11.10 -2.46
C PHE A 243 -12.90 -9.94 -1.54
N MET A 244 -12.04 -8.95 -1.30
CA MET A 244 -12.34 -7.80 -0.44
C MET A 244 -13.51 -6.97 -0.99
N VAL A 245 -13.57 -6.76 -2.31
CA VAL A 245 -14.63 -6.00 -2.98
C VAL A 245 -15.97 -6.76 -3.01
N THR A 246 -15.94 -8.07 -3.29
CA THR A 246 -17.16 -8.86 -3.47
C THR A 246 -17.71 -9.44 -2.18
N GLN A 247 -16.88 -9.60 -1.15
CA GLN A 247 -17.23 -10.22 0.12
C GLN A 247 -16.73 -9.38 1.33
N PRO A 248 -17.10 -8.08 1.42
CA PRO A 248 -16.52 -7.14 2.39
C PRO A 248 -16.74 -7.56 3.85
N ASP A 249 -17.86 -8.20 4.17
CA ASP A 249 -18.14 -8.69 5.53
C ASP A 249 -17.20 -9.82 5.93
N GLN A 250 -16.93 -10.75 5.01
CA GLN A 250 -16.00 -11.85 5.23
C GLN A 250 -14.55 -11.34 5.28
N ALA A 251 -14.22 -10.35 4.44
CA ALA A 251 -12.90 -9.71 4.43
C ALA A 251 -12.62 -9.04 5.78
N VAL A 252 -13.56 -8.24 6.31
CA VAL A 252 -13.43 -7.60 7.63
C VAL A 252 -13.29 -8.65 8.73
N ALA A 253 -14.10 -9.72 8.72
CA ALA A 253 -14.03 -10.78 9.72
C ALA A 253 -12.65 -11.48 9.72
N LEU A 254 -12.14 -11.81 8.54
CA LEU A 254 -10.86 -12.49 8.38
C LEU A 254 -9.66 -11.58 8.73
N LEU A 255 -9.72 -10.30 8.35
CA LEU A 255 -8.73 -9.30 8.74
C LEU A 255 -8.70 -9.11 10.25
N HIS A 256 -9.87 -8.96 10.88
CA HIS A 256 -9.97 -8.82 12.34
C HIS A 256 -9.41 -10.04 13.06
N GLU A 257 -9.83 -11.25 12.68
CA GLU A 257 -9.39 -12.49 13.33
C GLU A 257 -7.86 -12.67 13.29
N ARG A 258 -7.22 -12.36 12.16
CA ARG A 258 -5.83 -12.77 11.91
C ARG A 258 -4.80 -11.65 11.96
N HIS A 259 -5.19 -10.41 11.73
CA HIS A 259 -4.25 -9.29 11.58
C HIS A 259 -4.58 -8.08 12.43
N TYR A 260 -5.86 -7.84 12.72
CA TYR A 260 -6.36 -6.63 13.38
C TYR A 260 -7.19 -6.95 14.63
N SER A 261 -6.87 -8.00 15.37
CA SER A 261 -7.66 -8.48 16.53
C SER A 261 -7.80 -7.45 17.66
N ALA A 262 -6.89 -6.48 17.73
CA ALA A 262 -6.94 -5.38 18.70
C ALA A 262 -7.84 -4.22 18.25
N VAL A 263 -8.28 -4.17 16.99
CA VAL A 263 -9.14 -3.11 16.44
C VAL A 263 -10.59 -3.59 16.49
N PRO A 264 -11.54 -2.84 17.08
CA PRO A 264 -12.95 -3.22 17.05
C PRO A 264 -13.45 -3.43 15.61
N VAL A 265 -14.29 -4.45 15.41
CA VAL A 265 -14.79 -4.81 14.05
C VAL A 265 -15.47 -3.63 13.35
N ALA A 266 -16.22 -2.80 14.12
CA ALA A 266 -16.90 -1.62 13.57
C ALA A 266 -15.90 -0.57 13.05
N GLU A 267 -14.80 -0.36 13.78
CA GLU A 267 -13.74 0.56 13.37
C GLU A 267 -12.99 0.05 12.14
N LEU A 268 -12.63 -1.25 12.13
CA LEU A 268 -11.98 -1.86 10.97
C LEU A 268 -12.86 -1.76 9.71
N ARG A 269 -14.18 -1.88 9.87
CA ARG A 269 -15.13 -1.66 8.78
C ARG A 269 -15.14 -0.20 8.30
N GLU A 270 -15.12 0.76 9.23
CA GLU A 270 -15.00 2.19 8.87
C GLU A 270 -13.71 2.46 8.11
N GLU A 271 -12.60 1.86 8.54
CA GLU A 271 -11.30 2.00 7.89
C GLU A 271 -11.34 1.43 6.46
N LEU A 272 -11.91 0.24 6.26
CA LEU A 272 -12.08 -0.37 4.94
C LEU A 272 -12.97 0.48 4.02
N ASN A 273 -14.07 1.03 4.55
CA ASN A 273 -14.98 1.89 3.79
C ASN A 273 -14.37 3.27 3.45
N ALA A 274 -13.31 3.67 4.14
CA ALA A 274 -12.59 4.91 3.85
C ALA A 274 -11.65 4.79 2.65
N GLU A 275 -11.37 3.58 2.19
CA GLU A 275 -10.62 3.32 0.97
C GLU A 275 -11.57 3.28 -0.24
N LYS A 276 -11.03 3.54 -1.41
CA LYS A 276 -11.72 3.27 -2.65
C LYS A 276 -10.94 2.24 -3.45
N VAL A 277 -11.52 1.07 -3.54
CA VAL A 277 -11.00 -0.07 -4.29
C VAL A 277 -11.97 -0.46 -5.40
N PHE A 278 -11.46 -1.08 -6.45
CA PHE A 278 -12.24 -1.54 -7.60
C PHE A 278 -11.92 -3.02 -7.84
N LEU A 279 -12.76 -3.72 -8.56
CA LEU A 279 -12.42 -5.06 -9.01
C LEU A 279 -11.15 -5.05 -9.87
N SER A 280 -10.38 -6.12 -9.82
CA SER A 280 -9.11 -6.21 -10.55
C SER A 280 -9.27 -5.93 -12.06
N ARG A 281 -10.38 -6.36 -12.67
CA ARG A 281 -10.72 -6.06 -14.06
C ARG A 281 -11.01 -4.57 -14.33
N GLU A 282 -11.60 -3.86 -13.35
CA GLU A 282 -11.88 -2.41 -13.45
C GLU A 282 -10.57 -1.63 -13.32
N TRP A 283 -9.73 -2.02 -12.35
CA TRP A 283 -8.36 -1.52 -12.25
C TRP A 283 -7.62 -1.67 -13.58
N ARG A 284 -7.71 -2.84 -14.21
CA ARG A 284 -7.07 -3.06 -15.51
C ARG A 284 -7.47 -2.05 -16.57
N GLY A 285 -8.75 -1.69 -16.63
CA GLY A 285 -9.23 -0.61 -17.52
C GLY A 285 -8.51 0.71 -17.27
N MET A 286 -8.42 1.12 -15.98
CA MET A 286 -7.75 2.35 -15.56
C MET A 286 -6.23 2.33 -15.74
N TYR A 287 -5.61 1.15 -15.71
CA TYR A 287 -4.19 0.99 -16.06
C TYR A 287 -3.95 1.20 -17.57
N LEU A 288 -4.87 0.69 -18.41
CA LEU A 288 -4.74 0.75 -19.86
C LEU A 288 -5.07 2.14 -20.44
N ASP A 289 -6.04 2.85 -19.86
CA ASP A 289 -6.44 4.19 -20.33
C ASP A 289 -5.59 5.33 -19.76
N GLY A 290 -4.65 5.00 -18.86
CA GLY A 290 -3.72 5.96 -18.25
C GLY A 290 -4.25 6.68 -17.01
N THR A 291 -5.45 6.38 -16.52
CA THR A 291 -6.03 6.99 -15.31
C THR A 291 -5.10 6.82 -14.11
N VAL A 292 -4.61 5.60 -13.86
CA VAL A 292 -3.71 5.30 -12.73
C VAL A 292 -2.38 6.06 -12.83
N VAL A 293 -1.81 6.15 -14.05
CA VAL A 293 -0.59 6.94 -14.29
C VAL A 293 -0.81 8.41 -14.00
N ASN A 294 -1.97 8.95 -14.37
CA ASN A 294 -2.32 10.35 -14.12
C ASN A 294 -2.46 10.64 -12.63
N TRP A 295 -3.11 9.77 -11.86
CA TRP A 295 -3.20 9.91 -10.40
C TRP A 295 -1.81 9.89 -9.75
N LEU A 296 -0.96 8.95 -10.15
CA LEU A 296 0.41 8.89 -9.64
C LEU A 296 1.22 10.15 -10.03
N GLN A 297 0.97 10.72 -11.23
CA GLN A 297 1.59 11.97 -11.67
C GLN A 297 1.16 13.16 -10.81
N GLN A 298 -0.12 13.25 -10.41
CA GLN A 298 -0.60 14.30 -9.52
C GLN A 298 0.14 14.30 -8.19
N VAL A 299 0.30 13.11 -7.59
CA VAL A 299 1.07 12.94 -6.35
C VAL A 299 2.55 13.34 -6.56
N THR A 300 3.14 13.00 -7.71
CA THR A 300 4.51 13.44 -8.06
C THR A 300 4.63 14.95 -8.14
N ASN A 301 3.65 15.61 -8.76
CA ASN A 301 3.63 17.06 -8.90
C ASN A 301 3.58 17.78 -7.55
N PHE A 302 2.89 17.19 -6.55
CA PHE A 302 2.96 17.67 -5.18
C PHE A 302 4.40 17.66 -4.66
N TYR A 303 5.12 16.55 -4.78
CA TYR A 303 6.50 16.45 -4.29
C TYR A 303 7.46 17.41 -5.01
N VAL A 304 7.19 17.73 -6.27
CA VAL A 304 7.91 18.78 -7.00
C VAL A 304 7.60 20.17 -6.39
N SER A 305 6.32 20.46 -6.11
CA SER A 305 5.91 21.74 -5.52
C SER A 305 6.45 21.95 -4.11
N PHE A 306 6.63 20.86 -3.37
CA PHE A 306 7.21 20.81 -2.03
C PHE A 306 8.76 20.79 -2.05
N SER A 307 9.38 20.80 -3.22
CA SER A 307 10.84 20.74 -3.43
C SER A 307 11.50 19.42 -2.95
N ALA A 308 10.73 18.37 -2.70
CA ALA A 308 11.26 17.05 -2.38
C ALA A 308 11.77 16.31 -3.63
N ILE A 309 11.22 16.63 -4.81
CA ILE A 309 11.72 16.23 -6.12
C ILE A 309 12.23 17.50 -6.82
N PRO A 310 13.52 17.58 -7.19
CA PRO A 310 14.13 18.83 -7.65
C PRO A 310 13.64 19.31 -9.03
N ARG A 311 13.06 18.42 -9.83
CA ARG A 311 12.51 18.69 -11.16
C ARG A 311 11.37 17.75 -11.51
N PRO A 312 10.42 18.16 -12.38
CA PRO A 312 9.33 17.29 -12.84
C PRO A 312 9.85 16.00 -13.44
N VAL A 313 9.26 14.88 -13.03
CA VAL A 313 9.53 13.53 -13.55
C VAL A 313 8.21 12.92 -14.01
N PRO A 314 8.07 12.49 -15.27
CA PRO A 314 6.90 11.75 -15.71
C PRO A 314 6.73 10.44 -14.93
N ALA A 315 5.53 10.17 -14.41
CA ALA A 315 5.25 8.96 -13.65
C ALA A 315 5.52 7.69 -14.46
N ALA A 316 5.27 7.71 -15.77
CA ALA A 316 5.57 6.62 -16.69
C ALA A 316 7.07 6.21 -16.73
N LYS A 317 8.01 7.03 -16.22
CA LYS A 317 9.43 6.66 -16.14
C LYS A 317 9.76 5.72 -15.00
N TYR A 318 8.96 5.72 -13.93
CA TYR A 318 9.21 4.92 -12.73
C TYR A 318 8.04 3.99 -12.38
N PHE A 319 6.95 4.03 -13.14
CA PHE A 319 5.81 3.12 -13.02
C PHE A 319 5.80 2.13 -14.19
N ASP A 320 5.91 0.83 -13.89
CA ASP A 320 5.77 -0.25 -14.88
C ASP A 320 4.35 -0.83 -14.82
N SER A 321 3.41 -0.15 -15.46
CA SER A 321 2.00 -0.55 -15.51
C SER A 321 1.75 -1.80 -16.36
N SER A 322 2.71 -2.21 -17.22
CA SER A 322 2.57 -3.37 -18.10
C SER A 322 2.46 -4.68 -17.32
N ILE A 323 3.17 -4.79 -16.18
CA ILE A 323 3.13 -6.00 -15.34
C ILE A 323 1.70 -6.29 -14.84
N TYR A 324 0.95 -5.24 -14.48
CA TYR A 324 -0.44 -5.39 -14.06
C TYR A 324 -1.32 -5.88 -15.21
N ALA A 325 -1.22 -5.21 -16.37
CA ALA A 325 -2.01 -5.55 -17.54
C ALA A 325 -1.80 -7.00 -17.99
N ASP A 326 -0.54 -7.48 -17.90
CA ASP A 326 -0.18 -8.87 -18.25
C ASP A 326 -0.65 -9.88 -17.17
N ALA A 327 -0.65 -9.49 -15.89
CA ALA A 327 -1.03 -10.38 -14.80
C ALA A 327 -2.55 -10.62 -14.74
N VAL A 328 -3.36 -9.59 -15.01
CA VAL A 328 -4.83 -9.57 -14.87
C VAL A 328 -5.53 -9.65 -16.25
N GLY A 329 -4.80 -9.84 -17.32
CA GLY A 329 -5.28 -9.66 -18.69
C GLY A 329 -5.85 -10.86 -19.40
N ALA A 330 -5.94 -12.01 -18.76
CA ALA A 330 -6.46 -13.23 -19.41
C ALA A 330 -7.87 -13.58 -18.94
#